data_760e362ac5010acdac0cc431cc79193d
#
_entry.id   760e362ac5010acdac0cc431cc79193d
#
_cell.length_a   1.000
_cell.length_b   1.000
_cell.length_c   1.000
_cell.angle_alpha   90.00
_cell.angle_beta   90.00
_cell.angle_gamma   90.00
#
_symmetry.space_group_name_H-M   'P 1'
#
loop_
_entity.id
_entity.type
_entity.pdbx_description
1 polymer ?
#
loop_
_entity_poly.entity_id
_entity_poly.type
_entity_poly.pdbx_seq_one_letter_code
_entity_poly.pdbx_strand_id
1 'polypeptide(L)'
;RVGLRRTFWPARMEEVSQAPLTLLDGAHNVHAMQRLLENLKNEFSGRKITILFSALVTKDITEMIKMLQTVDNSKLILTTFDYPKALKLEDFAYLEKENVTLVEDWKSTYAALKENLHEDDVLLMTGSLYFMSQIRAYILASEQ
;
A
#
# COMPACT_ATOMS: atom_id res chain seq x y z
N ARG A 1 -0.42 -19.86 -13.00
CA ARG A 1 0.25 -19.65 -11.76
C ARG A 1 0.74 -18.20 -11.60
N VAL A 2 0.60 -17.69 -10.43
CA VAL A 2 1.08 -16.36 -10.11
C VAL A 2 2.19 -16.51 -9.09
N GLY A 3 3.34 -16.05 -9.43
CA GLY A 3 4.44 -15.97 -8.48
C GLY A 3 4.78 -14.52 -8.26
N LEU A 4 5.65 -14.27 -7.34
CA LEU A 4 6.15 -12.92 -7.15
C LEU A 4 7.06 -12.57 -8.31
N ARG A 5 6.75 -11.47 -8.96
CA ARG A 5 7.62 -10.89 -9.96
C ARG A 5 8.45 -9.85 -9.26
N ARG A 6 9.73 -9.99 -9.36
CA ARG A 6 10.59 -9.07 -8.66
C ARG A 6 11.18 -8.04 -9.59
N THR A 7 11.12 -6.81 -9.16
CA THR A 7 11.87 -5.79 -9.81
C THR A 7 13.32 -5.97 -9.42
N PHE A 8 14.18 -5.23 -10.03
CA PHE A 8 15.58 -5.23 -9.69
C PHE A 8 15.82 -4.90 -8.21
N TRP A 9 14.97 -4.05 -7.62
CA TRP A 9 15.11 -3.67 -6.22
C TRP A 9 13.96 -4.26 -5.43
N PRO A 10 14.23 -5.22 -4.53
CA PRO A 10 13.18 -5.82 -3.70
C PRO A 10 12.39 -4.77 -2.94
N ALA A 11 11.09 -4.99 -2.78
CA ALA A 11 10.16 -4.14 -2.05
C ALA A 11 10.06 -2.73 -2.64
N ARG A 12 10.33 -2.59 -3.94
CA ARG A 12 10.27 -1.32 -4.61
C ARG A 12 9.51 -1.50 -5.91
N MET A 13 8.22 -1.14 -5.91
CA MET A 13 7.32 -1.34 -7.04
C MET A 13 7.33 -2.79 -7.53
N GLU A 14 7.36 -3.71 -6.59
CA GLU A 14 7.35 -5.13 -6.90
C GLU A 14 5.96 -5.56 -7.32
N GLU A 15 5.82 -6.10 -8.51
CA GLU A 15 4.53 -6.57 -9.00
C GLU A 15 4.24 -7.97 -8.46
N VAL A 16 3.10 -8.11 -7.76
CA VAL A 16 2.73 -9.41 -7.16
C VAL A 16 1.44 -9.97 -7.74
N SER A 17 0.74 -9.22 -8.58
CA SER A 17 -0.47 -9.69 -9.26
C SER A 17 -0.75 -8.76 -10.43
N GLN A 18 -1.44 -9.25 -11.45
CA GLN A 18 -1.67 -8.48 -12.67
C GLN A 18 -3.12 -8.03 -12.88
N ALA A 19 -4.07 -8.65 -12.21
CA ALA A 19 -5.48 -8.30 -12.42
C ALA A 19 -6.26 -8.42 -11.12
N PRO A 20 -6.38 -7.34 -10.35
CA PRO A 20 -5.83 -6.00 -10.62
C PRO A 20 -4.32 -5.97 -10.44
N LEU A 21 -3.67 -5.04 -11.12
CA LEU A 21 -2.23 -4.86 -10.94
C LEU A 21 -1.97 -4.51 -9.48
N THR A 22 -1.16 -5.33 -8.83
CA THR A 22 -0.90 -5.19 -7.39
C THR A 22 0.59 -5.03 -7.18
N LEU A 23 0.94 -3.95 -6.49
CA LEU A 23 2.33 -3.54 -6.30
C LEU A 23 2.66 -3.42 -4.84
N LEU A 24 3.85 -3.87 -4.48
CA LEU A 24 4.43 -3.64 -3.15
C LEU A 24 5.55 -2.63 -3.29
N ASP A 25 5.59 -1.65 -2.41
CA ASP A 25 6.69 -0.69 -2.39
C ASP A 25 7.04 -0.34 -0.96
N GLY A 26 8.30 -0.53 -0.60
CA GLY A 26 8.76 -0.35 0.77
C GLY A 26 9.11 1.07 1.18
N ALA A 27 8.61 2.07 0.47
CA ALA A 27 8.86 3.46 0.85
C ALA A 27 8.47 3.69 2.31
N HIS A 28 9.39 4.19 3.12
CA HIS A 28 9.17 4.34 4.56
C HIS A 28 9.70 5.66 5.11
N ASN A 29 10.00 6.61 4.23
CA ASN A 29 10.35 7.97 4.63
C ASN A 29 9.92 8.93 3.53
N VAL A 30 10.00 10.21 3.80
CA VAL A 30 9.53 11.24 2.87
C VAL A 30 10.26 11.18 1.54
N HIS A 31 11.57 10.99 1.58
CA HIS A 31 12.37 10.98 0.37
C HIS A 31 11.97 9.82 -0.57
N ALA A 32 11.82 8.62 -0.01
CA ALA A 32 11.40 7.47 -0.79
C ALA A 32 9.97 7.63 -1.29
N MET A 33 9.11 8.25 -0.46
CA MET A 33 7.72 8.48 -0.85
C MET A 33 7.64 9.44 -2.04
N GLN A 34 8.50 10.45 -2.09
CA GLN A 34 8.54 11.36 -3.23
C GLN A 34 8.81 10.61 -4.53
N ARG A 35 9.76 9.69 -4.50
CA ARG A 35 10.08 8.89 -5.68
C ARG A 35 8.93 7.97 -6.06
N LEU A 36 8.28 7.38 -5.07
CA LEU A 36 7.12 6.53 -5.33
C LEU A 36 6.03 7.33 -6.03
N LEU A 37 5.71 8.52 -5.53
CA LEU A 37 4.68 9.34 -6.15
C LEU A 37 5.02 9.73 -7.58
N GLU A 38 6.29 10.03 -7.86
CA GLU A 38 6.72 10.31 -9.21
C GLU A 38 6.52 9.11 -10.13
N ASN A 39 6.86 7.92 -9.63
CA ASN A 39 6.68 6.71 -10.41
C ASN A 39 5.21 6.43 -10.68
N LEU A 40 4.34 6.66 -9.70
CA LEU A 40 2.91 6.48 -9.90
C LEU A 40 2.39 7.43 -10.98
N LYS A 41 2.81 8.68 -10.93
CA LYS A 41 2.40 9.67 -11.90
C LYS A 41 2.87 9.31 -13.30
N ASN A 42 4.10 8.84 -13.42
CA ASN A 42 4.67 8.52 -14.73
C ASN A 42 4.13 7.22 -15.32
N GLU A 43 3.86 6.22 -14.47
CA GLU A 43 3.47 4.89 -14.93
C GLU A 43 1.97 4.68 -15.00
N PHE A 44 1.20 5.34 -14.14
CA PHE A 44 -0.20 5.02 -13.96
C PHE A 44 -1.13 6.22 -14.05
N SER A 45 -0.71 7.24 -14.76
CA SER A 45 -1.56 8.42 -14.98
C SER A 45 -2.90 8.00 -15.57
N GLY A 46 -3.98 8.51 -15.00
CA GLY A 46 -5.32 8.21 -15.47
C GLY A 46 -5.92 6.93 -14.94
N ARG A 47 -5.16 6.13 -14.21
CA ARG A 47 -5.69 4.90 -13.63
C ARG A 47 -6.14 5.16 -12.21
N LYS A 48 -7.14 4.40 -11.77
CA LYS A 48 -7.61 4.48 -10.40
C LYS A 48 -6.65 3.68 -9.50
N ILE A 49 -6.19 4.31 -8.44
CA ILE A 49 -5.21 3.68 -7.53
C ILE A 49 -5.82 3.56 -6.15
N THR A 50 -5.82 2.34 -5.62
CA THR A 50 -6.19 2.10 -4.23
C THR A 50 -4.90 1.85 -3.46
N ILE A 51 -4.69 2.61 -2.40
CA ILE A 51 -3.44 2.54 -1.63
C ILE A 51 -3.73 1.98 -0.26
N LEU A 52 -3.11 0.86 0.07
CA LEU A 52 -3.19 0.27 1.40
C LEU A 52 -1.87 0.58 2.10
N PHE A 53 -1.95 1.37 3.16
CA PHE A 53 -0.78 1.92 3.82
C PHE A 53 -0.73 1.54 5.28
N SER A 54 0.42 1.08 5.72
CA SER A 54 0.74 1.06 7.14
C SER A 54 2.24 1.27 7.30
N ALA A 55 2.62 1.75 8.47
CA ALA A 55 4.02 2.10 8.71
C ALA A 55 4.30 2.05 10.20
N LEU A 56 5.58 2.10 10.52
CA LEU A 56 5.99 2.27 11.90
C LEU A 56 5.86 3.75 12.27
N VAL A 57 5.55 4.02 13.52
CA VAL A 57 5.44 5.39 14.00
C VAL A 57 6.82 6.03 13.97
N THR A 58 6.98 7.01 13.10
CA THR A 58 8.22 7.78 12.96
C THR A 58 7.85 9.24 12.74
N LYS A 59 8.86 10.10 12.72
CA LYS A 59 8.62 11.53 12.50
C LYS A 59 8.03 11.82 11.12
N ASP A 60 8.23 10.93 10.16
CA ASP A 60 7.79 11.16 8.78
C ASP A 60 6.38 10.65 8.49
N ILE A 61 5.76 9.92 9.43
CA ILE A 61 4.52 9.21 9.10
C ILE A 61 3.39 10.13 8.66
N THR A 62 3.21 11.24 9.36
CA THR A 62 2.13 12.18 9.04
C THR A 62 2.36 12.79 7.65
N GLU A 63 3.59 13.15 7.36
CA GLU A 63 3.91 13.75 6.07
C GLU A 63 3.72 12.74 4.93
N MET A 64 4.12 11.49 5.16
CA MET A 64 3.92 10.45 4.16
C MET A 64 2.45 10.25 3.84
N ILE A 65 1.60 10.26 4.88
CA ILE A 65 0.16 10.11 4.68
C ILE A 65 -0.38 11.29 3.86
N LYS A 66 0.05 12.50 4.19
CA LYS A 66 -0.38 13.67 3.43
C LYS A 66 0.03 13.57 1.96
N MET A 67 1.23 13.09 1.71
CA MET A 67 1.71 12.92 0.34
C MET A 67 0.84 11.92 -0.43
N LEU A 68 0.50 10.80 0.20
CA LEU A 68 -0.35 9.81 -0.45
C LEU A 68 -1.74 10.35 -0.76
N GLN A 69 -2.23 11.29 0.06
CA GLN A 69 -3.53 11.90 -0.19
C GLN A 69 -3.53 12.80 -1.42
N THR A 70 -2.36 13.17 -1.93
CA THR A 70 -2.28 14.01 -3.14
C THR A 70 -2.31 13.20 -4.43
N VAL A 71 -2.28 11.88 -4.36
CA VAL A 71 -2.29 11.05 -5.56
C VAL A 71 -3.64 11.17 -6.26
N ASP A 72 -3.61 11.53 -7.54
CA ASP A 72 -4.83 11.72 -8.31
C ASP A 72 -5.60 10.43 -8.47
N ASN A 73 -6.92 10.52 -8.44
CA ASN A 73 -7.82 9.39 -8.69
C ASN A 73 -7.51 8.21 -7.77
N SER A 74 -7.34 8.51 -6.47
CA SER A 74 -6.93 7.47 -5.53
C SER A 74 -7.83 7.41 -4.31
N LYS A 75 -7.81 6.25 -3.67
CA LYS A 75 -8.36 6.02 -2.34
C LYS A 75 -7.24 5.57 -1.45
N LEU A 76 -7.20 6.09 -0.23
CA LEU A 76 -6.20 5.71 0.75
C LEU A 76 -6.85 4.91 1.87
N ILE A 77 -6.31 3.74 2.14
CA ILE A 77 -6.74 2.89 3.24
C ILE A 77 -5.59 2.79 4.23
N LEU A 78 -5.83 3.29 5.44
CA LEU A 78 -4.84 3.18 6.51
C LEU A 78 -5.14 1.92 7.29
N THR A 79 -4.11 1.14 7.59
CA THR A 79 -4.28 -0.08 8.35
C THR A 79 -3.13 -0.24 9.34
N THR A 80 -3.20 -1.28 10.15
CA THR A 80 -2.13 -1.63 11.07
C THR A 80 -1.73 -3.08 10.83
N PHE A 81 -0.64 -3.48 11.42
CA PHE A 81 -0.16 -4.85 11.25
C PHE A 81 0.57 -5.28 12.53
N ASP A 82 0.83 -6.57 12.64
CA ASP A 82 1.39 -7.14 13.86
C ASP A 82 2.89 -6.91 13.92
N TYR A 83 3.26 -5.76 14.48
CA TYR A 83 4.66 -5.39 14.60
C TYR A 83 4.80 -4.32 15.68
N PRO A 84 5.89 -4.36 16.47
CA PRO A 84 6.13 -3.29 17.46
C PRO A 84 6.21 -1.94 16.74
N LYS A 85 5.61 -0.92 17.31
CA LYS A 85 5.58 0.43 16.77
C LYS A 85 4.80 0.59 15.47
N ALA A 86 4.04 -0.44 15.04
CA ALA A 86 3.12 -0.23 13.92
C ALA A 86 2.12 0.86 14.31
N LEU A 87 1.70 1.65 13.34
CA LEU A 87 0.78 2.74 13.63
C LEU A 87 -0.50 2.22 14.28
N LYS A 88 -1.09 3.05 15.13
CA LYS A 88 -2.36 2.74 15.77
C LYS A 88 -3.44 3.58 15.09
N LEU A 89 -4.47 2.92 14.62
CA LEU A 89 -5.50 3.61 13.85
C LEU A 89 -6.18 4.72 14.63
N GLU A 90 -6.34 4.54 15.94
CA GLU A 90 -6.96 5.57 16.78
C GLU A 90 -6.25 6.91 16.71
N ASP A 91 -4.93 6.90 16.47
CA ASP A 91 -4.15 8.13 16.37
C ASP A 91 -4.37 8.86 15.04
N PHE A 92 -5.02 8.20 14.08
CA PHE A 92 -5.25 8.75 12.76
C PHE A 92 -6.73 8.81 12.40
N ALA A 93 -7.61 8.59 13.38
CA ALA A 93 -9.04 8.60 13.14
C ALA A 93 -9.52 9.94 12.57
N TYR A 94 -8.85 11.03 12.90
CA TYR A 94 -9.22 12.36 12.41
C TYR A 94 -9.07 12.52 10.90
N LEU A 95 -8.37 11.59 10.25
CA LEU A 95 -8.18 11.64 8.79
C LEU A 95 -9.29 10.94 8.03
N GLU A 96 -10.13 10.19 8.71
CA GLU A 96 -11.18 9.43 8.03
C GLU A 96 -12.17 10.36 7.34
N LYS A 97 -12.39 10.10 6.06
CA LYS A 97 -13.30 10.88 5.24
C LYS A 97 -13.59 10.09 3.96
N GLU A 98 -14.24 10.71 3.00
CA GLU A 98 -14.74 10.01 1.81
C GLU A 98 -13.69 9.17 1.09
N ASN A 99 -12.47 9.69 0.95
CA ASN A 99 -11.43 8.96 0.22
C ASN A 99 -10.32 8.44 1.12
N VAL A 100 -10.52 8.47 2.45
CA VAL A 100 -9.57 7.91 3.41
C VAL A 100 -10.35 7.02 4.37
N THR A 101 -10.03 5.74 4.38
CA THR A 101 -10.69 4.74 5.20
C THR A 101 -9.68 4.11 6.15
N LEU A 102 -10.12 3.76 7.35
CA LEU A 102 -9.29 3.07 8.32
C LEU A 102 -9.80 1.65 8.50
N VAL A 103 -8.92 0.65 8.40
CA VAL A 103 -9.31 -0.75 8.57
C VAL A 103 -8.32 -1.44 9.50
N GLU A 104 -8.85 -2.26 10.42
CA GLU A 104 -8.02 -2.95 11.41
C GLU A 104 -7.31 -4.16 10.82
N ASP A 105 -8.02 -4.96 10.03
CA ASP A 105 -7.51 -6.23 9.53
C ASP A 105 -7.09 -6.09 8.05
N TRP A 106 -5.79 -5.92 7.84
CA TRP A 106 -5.29 -5.73 6.48
C TRP A 106 -5.47 -6.99 5.62
N LYS A 107 -5.45 -8.17 6.23
CA LYS A 107 -5.54 -9.41 5.46
C LYS A 107 -6.91 -9.57 4.82
N SER A 108 -7.97 -9.35 5.60
CA SER A 108 -9.31 -9.42 5.04
C SER A 108 -9.55 -8.30 4.05
N THR A 109 -8.98 -7.12 4.30
CA THR A 109 -9.09 -6.00 3.38
C THR A 109 -8.40 -6.32 2.06
N TYR A 110 -7.20 -6.87 2.13
CA TYR A 110 -6.48 -7.28 0.92
C TYR A 110 -7.29 -8.29 0.11
N ALA A 111 -7.85 -9.31 0.77
CA ALA A 111 -8.64 -10.32 0.08
C ALA A 111 -9.86 -9.70 -0.60
N ALA A 112 -10.55 -8.79 0.09
CA ALA A 112 -11.71 -8.12 -0.47
C ALA A 112 -11.32 -7.23 -1.67
N LEU A 113 -10.20 -6.52 -1.57
CA LEU A 113 -9.74 -5.68 -2.66
C LEU A 113 -9.38 -6.52 -3.89
N LYS A 114 -8.71 -7.63 -3.70
CA LYS A 114 -8.36 -8.52 -4.81
C LYS A 114 -9.60 -9.02 -5.53
N GLU A 115 -10.67 -9.25 -4.80
CA GLU A 115 -11.89 -9.78 -5.36
C GLU A 115 -12.77 -8.71 -6.01
N ASN A 116 -12.76 -7.49 -5.45
CA ASN A 116 -13.71 -6.46 -5.83
C ASN A 116 -13.15 -5.35 -6.71
N LEU A 117 -11.85 -5.15 -6.75
CA LEU A 117 -11.29 -4.11 -7.62
C LEU A 117 -11.42 -4.52 -9.08
N HIS A 118 -11.65 -3.52 -9.91
CA HIS A 118 -11.69 -3.71 -11.35
C HIS A 118 -10.32 -4.11 -11.86
N GLU A 119 -10.28 -4.90 -12.92
CA GLU A 119 -8.98 -5.38 -13.45
C GLU A 119 -8.08 -4.24 -13.92
N ASP A 120 -8.65 -3.08 -14.25
CA ASP A 120 -7.88 -1.92 -14.67
C ASP A 120 -7.40 -1.05 -13.50
N ASP A 121 -7.84 -1.36 -12.29
CA ASP A 121 -7.41 -0.63 -11.10
C ASP A 121 -6.01 -1.07 -10.70
N VAL A 122 -5.32 -0.18 -9.98
CA VAL A 122 -4.01 -0.48 -9.39
C VAL A 122 -4.17 -0.55 -7.88
N LEU A 123 -3.67 -1.62 -7.28
CA LEU A 123 -3.58 -1.75 -5.83
C LEU A 123 -2.13 -1.57 -5.43
N LEU A 124 -1.86 -0.54 -4.64
CA LEU A 124 -0.52 -0.27 -4.13
C LEU A 124 -0.51 -0.48 -2.63
N MET A 125 0.45 -1.26 -2.14
CA MET A 125 0.64 -1.44 -0.71
C MET A 125 2.02 -0.92 -0.36
N THR A 126 2.11 -0.06 0.66
CA THR A 126 3.35 0.64 0.95
C THR A 126 3.40 1.11 2.40
N GLY A 127 4.54 1.64 2.82
CA GLY A 127 4.71 2.33 4.08
C GLY A 127 5.80 1.76 4.97
N SER A 128 6.20 0.51 4.80
CA SER A 128 7.19 -0.11 5.67
C SER A 128 7.73 -1.37 5.03
N LEU A 129 9.04 -1.56 5.13
CA LEU A 129 9.65 -2.81 4.69
C LEU A 129 9.12 -4.00 5.49
N TYR A 130 8.83 -3.79 6.77
CA TYR A 130 8.31 -4.86 7.62
C TYR A 130 6.88 -5.24 7.22
N PHE A 131 6.07 -4.24 6.89
CA PHE A 131 4.72 -4.50 6.39
C PHE A 131 4.78 -5.25 5.06
N MET A 132 5.66 -4.81 4.16
CA MET A 132 5.81 -5.48 2.86
C MET A 132 6.25 -6.94 3.04
N SER A 133 7.13 -7.21 4.00
CA SER A 133 7.54 -8.57 4.31
C SER A 133 6.37 -9.45 4.72
N GLN A 134 5.50 -8.92 5.58
CA GLN A 134 4.33 -9.69 6.02
C GLN A 134 3.36 -9.93 4.88
N ILE A 135 3.15 -8.92 4.05
CA ILE A 135 2.26 -9.07 2.89
C ILE A 135 2.82 -10.13 1.94
N ARG A 136 4.11 -10.05 1.65
CA ARG A 136 4.73 -11.01 0.73
C ARG A 136 4.59 -12.44 1.27
N ALA A 137 4.84 -12.63 2.56
CA ALA A 137 4.71 -13.95 3.17
C ALA A 137 3.27 -14.46 3.09
N TYR A 138 2.31 -13.58 3.33
CA TYR A 138 0.90 -13.93 3.24
C TYR A 138 0.50 -14.35 1.83
N ILE A 139 0.96 -13.61 0.83
CA ILE A 139 0.66 -13.92 -0.57
C ILE A 139 1.27 -15.27 -0.96
N LEU A 140 2.52 -15.51 -0.59
CA LEU A 140 3.18 -16.77 -0.89
C LEU A 140 2.48 -17.96 -0.23
N ALA A 141 2.05 -17.79 1.02
CA ALA A 141 1.32 -18.84 1.72
C ALA A 141 -0.02 -19.12 1.04
N SER A 142 -0.67 -18.09 0.52
CA SER A 142 -1.97 -18.23 -0.14
C SER A 142 -1.89 -18.94 -1.48
N GLU A 143 -0.70 -18.99 -2.08
CA GLU A 143 -0.50 -19.64 -3.37
C GLU A 143 -0.21 -21.14 -3.26
N GLN A 144 -0.11 -21.65 -2.05
CA GLN A 144 0.20 -23.07 -1.84
C GLN A 144 -1.03 -23.95 -1.75
#